data_deb4b8b8e473c601279b2e8368a1cf72
#
_entry.id   deb4b8b8e473c601279b2e8368a1cf72
#
_cell.length_a   1.000
_cell.length_b   1.000
_cell.length_c   1.000
_cell.angle_alpha   90.00
_cell.angle_beta   90.00
_cell.angle_gamma   90.00
#
_symmetry.space_group_name_H-M   'P 1'
#
loop_
_entity.id
_entity.type
_entity.pdbx_description
1 polymer ?
#
loop_
_entity_poly.entity_id
_entity_poly.type
_entity_poly.pdbx_seq_one_letter_code
_entity_poly.pdbx_strand_id
1 'polypeptide(L)'
;MCFIIIIIDITMNIERSYLQKLINVIGTSDIKIITWVRRSWKSELLLAFKAYIESNIENCNIISINFNDYRFKWLRTDDALYEYVESKYNPSKTNFLLIDEVQMCTGFEDIINSFHNSKKYDIYITWSNAFLASSDLATLFVWRTFEISIFPFSFSEFIKYYGYTDIDLAFWEFIEKWGMAWSYQYETSTEKDTYIKWIYETLIRRDIIDKYNIKFEALLDNITKFLMDNISNITTVRKITNELKSKWTPINHKTVSAYIKYLCNAFIFYKIKRYDIHGKKYLSMQDKYYLVDHRFKYAVNGTKDRDIWRVYENIVAMELLRRWYEVYIGKLHEKEIDFVAMKWGETLYIQVSDDLSNEKTFQREVTPLLQIKDAYPKILITRSKQNTQQYEWIQILDIARWLLDN
;
A
#
# COMPACT_ATOMS: atom_id res chain seq x y z
N MET A 1 3.41 -29.53 9.87
CA MET A 1 2.10 -29.27 10.50
C MET A 1 2.21 -28.39 11.75
N CYS A 2 3.12 -28.62 12.68
CA CYS A 2 3.33 -27.73 13.84
C CYS A 2 3.75 -26.30 13.49
N PHE A 3 4.60 -26.08 12.50
CA PHE A 3 5.05 -24.73 12.10
C PHE A 3 3.93 -23.87 11.52
N ILE A 4 3.00 -24.45 10.77
CA ILE A 4 1.84 -23.73 10.21
C ILE A 4 0.89 -23.32 11.34
N ILE A 5 0.71 -24.13 12.36
CA ILE A 5 -0.13 -23.84 13.53
C ILE A 5 0.51 -22.72 14.36
N ILE A 6 1.83 -22.72 14.55
CA ILE A 6 2.56 -21.66 15.29
C ILE A 6 2.50 -20.33 14.50
N ILE A 7 2.60 -20.36 13.18
CA ILE A 7 2.48 -19.14 12.34
C ILE A 7 1.05 -18.61 12.40
N ILE A 8 0.04 -19.46 12.33
CA ILE A 8 -1.36 -19.06 12.48
C ILE A 8 -1.60 -18.46 13.88
N ASP A 9 -1.08 -19.06 14.96
CA ASP A 9 -1.20 -18.56 16.33
C ASP A 9 -0.47 -17.21 16.52
N ILE A 10 0.73 -17.06 15.98
CA ILE A 10 1.49 -15.80 16.07
C ILE A 10 0.81 -14.70 15.24
N THR A 11 0.21 -15.05 14.11
CA THR A 11 -0.44 -14.09 13.22
C THR A 11 -1.85 -13.72 13.63
N MET A 12 -2.57 -14.60 14.30
CA MET A 12 -3.85 -14.29 14.96
C MET A 12 -3.66 -13.37 16.16
N ASN A 13 -2.46 -13.37 16.78
CA ASN A 13 -2.13 -12.53 17.93
C ASN A 13 -1.54 -11.16 17.56
N ILE A 14 -1.19 -10.89 16.30
CA ILE A 14 -0.82 -9.53 15.88
C ILE A 14 -2.10 -8.77 15.58
N GLU A 15 -2.54 -8.00 16.56
CA GLU A 15 -3.65 -7.05 16.42
C GLU A 15 -3.31 -6.03 15.35
N ARG A 16 -3.73 -6.31 14.12
CA ARG A 16 -3.55 -5.37 13.01
C ARG A 16 -4.57 -4.24 13.16
N SER A 17 -4.09 -3.01 13.04
CA SER A 17 -4.95 -1.82 13.00
C SER A 17 -6.07 -1.92 11.96
N TYR A 18 -5.90 -2.76 10.94
CA TYR A 18 -6.91 -3.04 9.90
C TYR A 18 -8.11 -3.83 10.41
N LEU A 19 -7.95 -4.74 11.39
CA LEU A 19 -9.08 -5.44 11.99
C LEU A 19 -10.02 -4.43 12.67
N GLN A 20 -9.47 -3.48 13.44
CA GLN A 20 -10.27 -2.44 14.06
C GLN A 20 -10.98 -1.56 13.01
N LYS A 21 -10.36 -1.30 11.87
CA LYS A 21 -11.00 -0.56 10.77
C LYS A 21 -12.20 -1.31 10.20
N LEU A 22 -12.10 -2.64 10.03
CA LEU A 22 -13.23 -3.47 9.59
C LEU A 22 -14.36 -3.46 10.64
N ILE A 23 -14.01 -3.56 11.92
CA ILE A 23 -14.96 -3.51 13.04
C ILE A 23 -15.71 -2.18 13.07
N ASN A 24 -15.01 -1.07 12.90
CA ASN A 24 -15.59 0.28 12.97
C ASN A 24 -16.62 0.58 11.86
N VAL A 25 -16.62 -0.20 10.77
CA VAL A 25 -17.55 -0.01 9.65
C VAL A 25 -18.66 -1.06 9.60
N ILE A 26 -18.78 -1.90 10.64
CA ILE A 26 -19.86 -2.87 10.77
C ILE A 26 -21.20 -2.12 10.76
N GLY A 27 -22.15 -2.63 9.98
CA GLY A 27 -23.51 -2.08 9.88
C GLY A 27 -23.64 -0.80 9.04
N THR A 28 -22.55 -0.28 8.46
CA THR A 28 -22.66 0.79 7.46
C THR A 28 -23.22 0.24 6.15
N SER A 29 -23.91 1.08 5.39
CA SER A 29 -24.58 0.66 4.14
C SER A 29 -23.62 0.40 2.98
N ASP A 30 -22.34 0.82 3.08
CA ASP A 30 -21.39 0.73 1.99
C ASP A 30 -20.92 -0.71 1.75
N ILE A 31 -20.49 -1.00 0.53
CA ILE A 31 -19.73 -2.21 0.19
C ILE A 31 -18.29 -1.99 0.68
N LYS A 32 -17.82 -2.79 1.64
CA LYS A 32 -16.47 -2.71 2.17
C LYS A 32 -15.53 -3.48 1.26
N ILE A 33 -14.62 -2.75 0.62
CA ILE A 33 -13.65 -3.32 -0.33
C ILE A 33 -12.28 -3.31 0.30
N ILE A 34 -11.72 -4.49 0.48
CA ILE A 34 -10.37 -4.67 1.01
C ILE A 34 -9.42 -4.82 -0.18
N THR A 35 -8.57 -3.80 -0.40
CA THR A 35 -7.57 -3.77 -1.45
C THR A 35 -6.16 -3.96 -0.90
N TRP A 36 -5.23 -4.50 -1.67
CA TRP A 36 -3.86 -4.74 -1.19
C TRP A 36 -2.89 -5.13 -2.29
N VAL A 37 -1.61 -5.10 -1.94
CA VAL A 37 -0.55 -5.81 -2.66
C VAL A 37 -0.65 -7.31 -2.39
N ARG A 38 -0.41 -8.16 -3.38
CA ARG A 38 -0.37 -9.62 -3.20
C ARG A 38 0.51 -10.02 -2.02
N ARG A 39 0.04 -10.99 -1.24
CA ARG A 39 0.74 -11.55 -0.08
C ARG A 39 0.90 -10.62 1.12
N SER A 40 -0.03 -9.68 1.30
CA SER A 40 -0.10 -8.80 2.49
C SER A 40 -1.11 -9.26 3.55
N TRP A 41 -1.30 -10.58 3.75
CA TRP A 41 -2.10 -11.18 4.84
C TRP A 41 -3.62 -10.89 4.81
N LYS A 42 -4.19 -10.76 3.64
CA LYS A 42 -5.62 -10.44 3.47
C LYS A 42 -6.58 -11.53 3.93
N SER A 43 -6.30 -12.77 3.51
CA SER A 43 -7.17 -13.91 3.83
C SER A 43 -7.19 -14.14 5.33
N GLU A 44 -6.05 -13.95 5.99
CA GLU A 44 -5.91 -14.00 7.45
C GLU A 44 -6.69 -12.87 8.13
N LEU A 45 -6.66 -11.65 7.56
CA LEU A 45 -7.46 -10.53 8.09
C LEU A 45 -8.96 -10.81 7.98
N LEU A 46 -9.41 -11.36 6.84
CA LEU A 46 -10.82 -11.70 6.66
C LEU A 46 -11.23 -12.86 7.58
N LEU A 47 -10.34 -13.84 7.83
CA LEU A 47 -10.55 -14.92 8.80
C LEU A 47 -10.59 -14.38 10.23
N ALA A 48 -9.68 -13.48 10.61
CA ALA A 48 -9.69 -12.83 11.92
C ALA A 48 -10.98 -12.00 12.12
N PHE A 49 -11.42 -11.29 11.08
CA PHE A 49 -12.67 -10.55 11.11
C PHE A 49 -13.90 -11.47 11.26
N LYS A 50 -13.92 -12.60 10.54
CA LYS A 50 -14.93 -13.62 10.69
C LYS A 50 -14.99 -14.15 12.13
N ALA A 51 -13.83 -14.50 12.71
CA ALA A 51 -13.76 -14.98 14.09
C ALA A 51 -14.22 -13.91 15.09
N TYR A 52 -13.92 -12.63 14.84
CA TYR A 52 -14.42 -11.52 15.64
C TYR A 52 -15.96 -11.46 15.61
N ILE A 53 -16.58 -11.53 14.42
CA ILE A 53 -18.04 -11.51 14.27
C ILE A 53 -18.66 -12.68 15.03
N GLU A 54 -18.13 -13.92 14.86
CA GLU A 54 -18.61 -15.13 15.53
C GLU A 54 -18.57 -15.01 17.06
N SER A 55 -17.56 -14.32 17.60
CA SER A 55 -17.36 -14.22 19.05
C SER A 55 -18.07 -13.02 19.70
N ASN A 56 -18.33 -11.94 18.96
CA ASN A 56 -18.78 -10.67 19.53
C ASN A 56 -20.14 -10.20 19.06
N ILE A 57 -20.72 -10.81 18.01
CA ILE A 57 -22.02 -10.39 17.46
C ILE A 57 -23.03 -11.51 17.67
N GLU A 58 -23.94 -11.29 18.59
CA GLU A 58 -25.05 -12.20 18.82
C GLU A 58 -26.00 -12.22 17.58
N ASN A 59 -26.58 -13.37 17.33
CA ASN A 59 -27.58 -13.53 16.25
C ASN A 59 -27.08 -13.16 14.85
N CYS A 60 -25.79 -13.50 14.54
CA CYS A 60 -25.22 -13.32 13.21
C CYS A 60 -25.39 -14.55 12.32
N ASN A 61 -25.37 -14.34 11.01
CA ASN A 61 -25.25 -15.35 9.95
C ASN A 61 -24.12 -14.94 9.02
N ILE A 62 -23.11 -15.79 8.86
CA ILE A 62 -21.93 -15.47 8.07
C ILE A 62 -21.89 -16.34 6.81
N ILE A 63 -21.98 -15.72 5.65
CA ILE A 63 -21.81 -16.36 4.35
C ILE A 63 -20.39 -16.03 3.90
N SER A 64 -19.49 -17.02 3.99
CA SER A 64 -18.06 -16.83 3.69
C SER A 64 -17.65 -17.68 2.50
N ILE A 65 -17.15 -17.00 1.45
CA ILE A 65 -16.74 -17.61 0.19
C ILE A 65 -15.29 -17.23 -0.08
N ASN A 66 -14.43 -18.21 -0.37
CA ASN A 66 -13.06 -17.98 -0.79
C ASN A 66 -12.84 -18.60 -2.18
N PHE A 67 -12.74 -17.78 -3.21
CA PHE A 67 -12.58 -18.26 -4.58
C PHE A 67 -11.23 -18.91 -4.89
N ASN A 68 -10.23 -18.79 -4.01
CA ASN A 68 -9.00 -19.59 -4.11
C ASN A 68 -9.22 -21.03 -3.65
N ASP A 69 -10.27 -21.33 -2.87
CA ASP A 69 -10.62 -22.68 -2.47
C ASP A 69 -11.39 -23.39 -3.59
N TYR A 70 -10.90 -24.54 -4.01
CA TYR A 70 -11.49 -25.35 -5.07
C TYR A 70 -12.97 -25.71 -4.80
N ARG A 71 -13.36 -25.83 -3.53
CA ARG A 71 -14.74 -26.11 -3.11
C ARG A 71 -15.74 -25.07 -3.63
N PHE A 72 -15.30 -23.85 -3.87
CA PHE A 72 -16.13 -22.76 -4.39
C PHE A 72 -15.94 -22.50 -5.88
N LYS A 73 -15.21 -23.36 -6.61
CA LYS A 73 -14.95 -23.19 -8.05
C LYS A 73 -16.23 -23.10 -8.88
N TRP A 74 -17.25 -23.82 -8.50
CA TRP A 74 -18.54 -23.85 -9.18
C TRP A 74 -19.36 -22.55 -9.01
N LEU A 75 -19.03 -21.71 -8.02
CA LEU A 75 -19.66 -20.39 -7.78
C LEU A 75 -19.01 -19.25 -8.61
N ARG A 76 -18.14 -19.54 -9.55
CA ARG A 76 -17.43 -18.49 -10.33
C ARG A 76 -18.25 -17.91 -11.49
N THR A 77 -19.54 -18.16 -11.49
CA THR A 77 -20.53 -17.52 -12.40
C THR A 77 -21.52 -16.72 -11.57
N ASP A 78 -22.08 -15.69 -12.19
CA ASP A 78 -23.05 -14.79 -11.58
C ASP A 78 -24.26 -15.52 -11.00
N ASP A 79 -24.97 -16.31 -11.82
CA ASP A 79 -26.16 -17.04 -11.37
C ASP A 79 -25.87 -17.97 -10.19
N ALA A 80 -24.78 -18.76 -10.27
CA ALA A 80 -24.45 -19.71 -9.20
C ALA A 80 -24.10 -18.99 -7.88
N LEU A 81 -23.38 -17.85 -7.95
CA LEU A 81 -23.06 -17.06 -6.77
C LEU A 81 -24.34 -16.47 -6.16
N TYR A 82 -25.24 -15.93 -6.99
CA TYR A 82 -26.50 -15.35 -6.54
C TYR A 82 -27.36 -16.39 -5.82
N GLU A 83 -27.64 -17.52 -6.47
CA GLU A 83 -28.45 -18.59 -5.92
C GLU A 83 -27.88 -19.14 -4.60
N TYR A 84 -26.56 -19.33 -4.55
CA TYR A 84 -25.91 -19.82 -3.32
C TYR A 84 -26.07 -18.83 -2.16
N VAL A 85 -25.80 -17.54 -2.36
CA VAL A 85 -25.91 -16.53 -1.30
C VAL A 85 -27.35 -16.37 -0.82
N GLU A 86 -28.33 -16.30 -1.74
CA GLU A 86 -29.76 -16.26 -1.38
C GLU A 86 -30.22 -17.51 -0.63
N SER A 87 -29.70 -18.71 -0.98
CA SER A 87 -30.02 -19.96 -0.27
C SER A 87 -29.52 -19.98 1.18
N LYS A 88 -28.50 -19.16 1.50
CA LYS A 88 -27.92 -19.04 2.85
C LYS A 88 -28.45 -17.88 3.65
N TYR A 89 -29.28 -17.02 3.05
CA TYR A 89 -29.88 -15.88 3.72
C TYR A 89 -30.78 -16.29 4.89
N ASN A 90 -30.63 -15.62 6.03
CA ASN A 90 -31.49 -15.83 7.20
C ASN A 90 -32.16 -14.51 7.61
N PRO A 91 -33.48 -14.36 7.42
CA PRO A 91 -34.18 -13.11 7.69
C PRO A 91 -34.25 -12.71 9.17
N SER A 92 -34.01 -13.67 10.08
CA SER A 92 -34.01 -13.42 11.53
C SER A 92 -32.65 -13.05 12.11
N LYS A 93 -31.59 -12.96 11.27
CA LYS A 93 -30.21 -12.71 11.69
C LYS A 93 -29.59 -11.55 10.92
N THR A 94 -28.56 -10.94 11.51
CA THR A 94 -27.66 -10.05 10.79
C THR A 94 -26.79 -10.85 9.84
N ASN A 95 -26.94 -10.63 8.53
CA ASN A 95 -26.25 -11.41 7.52
C ASN A 95 -24.97 -10.70 7.07
N PHE A 96 -23.83 -11.32 7.27
CA PHE A 96 -22.52 -10.89 6.78
C PHE A 96 -22.15 -11.67 5.53
N LEU A 97 -21.84 -10.97 4.45
CA LEU A 97 -21.33 -11.58 3.21
C LEU A 97 -19.85 -11.27 3.05
N LEU A 98 -19.01 -12.29 3.23
CA LEU A 98 -17.56 -12.20 3.16
C LEU A 98 -17.09 -12.95 1.92
N ILE A 99 -16.58 -12.23 0.89
CA ILE A 99 -16.09 -12.87 -0.34
C ILE A 99 -14.61 -12.54 -0.55
N ASP A 100 -13.78 -13.57 -0.53
CA ASP A 100 -12.34 -13.44 -0.83
C ASP A 100 -12.07 -13.70 -2.33
N GLU A 101 -11.32 -12.79 -2.97
CA GLU A 101 -10.96 -12.80 -4.40
C GLU A 101 -12.19 -12.72 -5.33
N VAL A 102 -13.08 -11.77 -5.08
CA VAL A 102 -14.36 -11.65 -5.80
C VAL A 102 -14.21 -11.57 -7.33
N GLN A 103 -13.10 -11.03 -7.84
CA GLN A 103 -12.82 -10.92 -9.27
C GLN A 103 -12.65 -12.27 -9.99
N MET A 104 -12.60 -13.37 -9.26
CA MET A 104 -12.59 -14.71 -9.88
C MET A 104 -13.99 -15.18 -10.28
N CYS A 105 -15.04 -14.45 -9.91
CA CYS A 105 -16.42 -14.66 -10.36
C CYS A 105 -16.71 -13.74 -11.54
N THR A 106 -17.15 -14.29 -12.67
CA THR A 106 -17.56 -13.51 -13.83
C THR A 106 -18.88 -12.78 -13.53
N GLY A 107 -18.99 -11.48 -13.86
CA GLY A 107 -20.20 -10.69 -13.62
C GLY A 107 -20.46 -10.34 -12.14
N PHE A 108 -19.44 -10.48 -11.27
CA PHE A 108 -19.59 -10.22 -9.83
C PHE A 108 -20.06 -8.79 -9.54
N GLU A 109 -19.77 -7.83 -10.41
CA GLU A 109 -20.11 -6.42 -10.20
C GLU A 109 -21.63 -6.23 -10.09
N ASP A 110 -22.40 -6.83 -11.01
CA ASP A 110 -23.86 -6.73 -11.03
C ASP A 110 -24.48 -7.45 -9.84
N ILE A 111 -23.91 -8.58 -9.45
CA ILE A 111 -24.37 -9.37 -8.31
C ILE A 111 -24.13 -8.64 -7.00
N ILE A 112 -22.94 -8.10 -6.78
CA ILE A 112 -22.62 -7.34 -5.55
C ILE A 112 -23.50 -6.10 -5.47
N ASN A 113 -23.77 -5.41 -6.59
CA ASN A 113 -24.70 -4.29 -6.64
C ASN A 113 -26.15 -4.75 -6.30
N SER A 114 -26.57 -5.93 -6.77
CA SER A 114 -27.87 -6.50 -6.45
C SER A 114 -28.00 -6.81 -4.95
N PHE A 115 -27.00 -7.47 -4.36
CA PHE A 115 -26.99 -7.73 -2.91
C PHE A 115 -27.00 -6.45 -2.09
N HIS A 116 -26.23 -5.44 -2.49
CA HIS A 116 -26.21 -4.15 -1.83
C HIS A 116 -27.60 -3.45 -1.89
N ASN A 117 -28.25 -3.46 -3.06
CA ASN A 117 -29.58 -2.84 -3.25
C ASN A 117 -30.65 -3.56 -2.43
N SER A 118 -30.53 -4.86 -2.19
CA SER A 118 -31.45 -5.64 -1.36
C SER A 118 -31.45 -5.22 0.11
N LYS A 119 -30.37 -4.59 0.58
CA LYS A 119 -30.13 -4.21 2.00
C LYS A 119 -30.21 -5.40 2.98
N LYS A 120 -30.01 -6.63 2.48
CA LYS A 120 -30.08 -7.85 3.28
C LYS A 120 -28.75 -8.18 3.95
N TYR A 121 -27.64 -7.68 3.40
CA TYR A 121 -26.28 -8.12 3.74
C TYR A 121 -25.38 -6.96 4.13
N ASP A 122 -24.52 -7.20 5.12
CA ASP A 122 -23.34 -6.39 5.38
C ASP A 122 -22.18 -6.97 4.57
N ILE A 123 -21.72 -6.27 3.51
CA ILE A 123 -20.92 -6.82 2.44
C ILE A 123 -19.44 -6.44 2.61
N TYR A 124 -18.57 -7.44 2.67
CA TYR A 124 -17.11 -7.32 2.68
C TYR A 124 -16.54 -8.15 1.55
N ILE A 125 -15.90 -7.50 0.60
CA ILE A 125 -15.25 -8.18 -0.51
C ILE A 125 -13.76 -7.90 -0.50
N THR A 126 -12.99 -8.92 -0.82
CA THR A 126 -11.58 -8.72 -1.04
C THR A 126 -11.27 -8.77 -2.52
N TRP A 127 -10.32 -7.95 -2.90
CA TRP A 127 -9.89 -7.82 -4.26
C TRP A 127 -8.37 -7.75 -4.34
N SER A 128 -7.73 -8.75 -4.91
CA SER A 128 -6.31 -8.67 -5.21
C SER A 128 -6.14 -8.03 -6.55
N ASN A 129 -5.57 -6.81 -6.50
CA ASN A 129 -4.95 -6.29 -7.68
C ASN A 129 -5.77 -5.55 -8.74
N ALA A 130 -5.06 -4.64 -9.35
CA ALA A 130 -4.88 -4.22 -10.73
C ALA A 130 -6.10 -4.30 -11.69
N PHE A 131 -7.23 -4.89 -11.30
CA PHE A 131 -8.40 -4.86 -12.17
C PHE A 131 -8.94 -3.45 -12.30
N LEU A 132 -8.84 -2.64 -11.24
CA LEU A 132 -9.40 -1.30 -11.27
C LEU A 132 -8.54 -0.36 -10.42
N ALA A 133 -8.21 0.79 -10.98
CA ALA A 133 -7.85 1.94 -10.17
C ALA A 133 -9.02 2.29 -9.24
N SER A 134 -8.77 2.95 -8.12
CA SER A 134 -9.85 3.43 -7.22
C SER A 134 -10.96 4.20 -7.97
N SER A 135 -10.61 4.88 -9.06
CA SER A 135 -11.58 5.52 -9.97
C SER A 135 -12.52 4.55 -10.68
N ASP A 136 -12.06 3.34 -10.99
CA ASP A 136 -12.85 2.33 -11.69
C ASP A 136 -13.78 1.61 -10.70
N LEU A 137 -13.32 1.36 -9.46
CA LEU A 137 -14.15 0.84 -8.36
C LEU A 137 -15.33 1.77 -8.05
N ALA A 138 -15.05 3.07 -7.97
CA ALA A 138 -16.09 4.08 -7.78
C ALA A 138 -17.12 4.07 -8.89
N THR A 139 -16.71 3.79 -10.14
CA THR A 139 -17.62 3.70 -11.29
C THR A 139 -18.44 2.41 -11.26
N LEU A 140 -17.84 1.26 -10.95
CA LEU A 140 -18.51 -0.04 -10.94
C LEU A 140 -19.57 -0.17 -9.84
N PHE A 141 -19.26 0.35 -8.66
CA PHE A 141 -20.16 0.29 -7.51
C PHE A 141 -20.90 1.62 -7.23
N VAL A 142 -20.90 2.53 -8.20
CA VAL A 142 -21.70 3.78 -8.17
C VAL A 142 -21.51 4.57 -6.87
N TRP A 143 -20.23 4.77 -6.43
CA TRP A 143 -19.86 5.54 -5.23
C TRP A 143 -20.41 4.98 -3.89
N ARG A 144 -20.70 3.68 -3.82
CA ARG A 144 -21.25 2.99 -2.65
C ARG A 144 -20.21 2.11 -1.96
N THR A 145 -18.97 2.53 -1.96
CA THR A 145 -17.84 1.71 -1.49
C THR A 145 -17.07 2.42 -0.39
N PHE A 146 -16.66 1.63 0.59
CA PHE A 146 -15.67 2.01 1.59
C PHE A 146 -14.41 1.19 1.37
N GLU A 147 -13.34 1.83 0.90
CA GLU A 147 -12.09 1.14 0.57
C GLU A 147 -11.16 1.08 1.78
N ILE A 148 -10.62 -0.11 2.05
CA ILE A 148 -9.60 -0.37 3.07
C ILE A 148 -8.37 -0.92 2.37
N SER A 149 -7.40 -0.06 2.13
CA SER A 149 -6.12 -0.44 1.52
C SER A 149 -5.17 -1.02 2.57
N ILE A 150 -4.74 -2.28 2.37
CA ILE A 150 -3.79 -2.97 3.26
C ILE A 150 -2.38 -2.82 2.70
N PHE A 151 -1.49 -2.33 3.54
CA PHE A 151 -0.06 -2.21 3.25
C PHE A 151 0.72 -3.39 3.84
N PRO A 152 1.96 -3.62 3.38
CA PRO A 152 2.92 -4.47 4.07
C PRO A 152 3.06 -4.08 5.54
N PHE A 153 3.66 -4.91 6.37
CA PHE A 153 3.77 -4.63 7.81
C PHE A 153 4.35 -3.25 8.08
N SER A 154 3.74 -2.52 9.02
CA SER A 154 4.30 -1.32 9.60
C SER A 154 5.49 -1.66 10.50
N PHE A 155 6.29 -0.65 10.86
CA PHE A 155 7.36 -0.84 11.83
C PHE A 155 6.83 -1.31 13.19
N SER A 156 5.69 -0.79 13.63
CA SER A 156 5.02 -1.25 14.86
C SER A 156 4.60 -2.72 14.79
N GLU A 157 4.01 -3.17 13.66
CA GLU A 157 3.66 -4.58 13.45
C GLU A 157 4.90 -5.47 13.37
N PHE A 158 6.00 -4.98 12.77
CA PHE A 158 7.28 -5.68 12.71
C PHE A 158 7.90 -5.91 14.09
N ILE A 159 7.92 -4.87 14.95
CA ILE A 159 8.40 -4.99 16.33
C ILE A 159 7.60 -6.01 17.11
N LYS A 160 6.27 -5.96 17.01
CA LYS A 160 5.38 -6.93 17.68
C LYS A 160 5.62 -8.36 17.20
N TYR A 161 5.81 -8.55 15.90
CA TYR A 161 6.05 -9.87 15.32
C TYR A 161 7.33 -10.53 15.82
N TYR A 162 8.43 -9.78 15.88
CA TYR A 162 9.73 -10.30 16.32
C TYR A 162 9.97 -10.18 17.82
N GLY A 163 9.15 -9.43 18.56
CA GLY A 163 9.33 -9.20 20.00
C GLY A 163 10.51 -8.30 20.33
N TYR A 164 10.88 -7.38 19.44
CA TYR A 164 11.97 -6.44 19.69
C TYR A 164 11.66 -5.49 20.84
N THR A 165 12.64 -5.32 21.75
CA THR A 165 12.61 -4.31 22.81
C THR A 165 13.53 -3.12 22.51
N ASP A 166 14.59 -3.34 21.73
CA ASP A 166 15.50 -2.30 21.24
C ASP A 166 14.97 -1.74 19.92
N ILE A 167 14.49 -0.49 19.96
CA ILE A 167 13.92 0.21 18.79
C ILE A 167 14.97 0.46 17.72
N ASP A 168 16.22 0.75 18.12
CA ASP A 168 17.28 1.10 17.17
C ASP A 168 17.75 -0.12 16.40
N LEU A 169 17.89 -1.26 17.09
CA LEU A 169 18.19 -2.55 16.45
C LEU A 169 17.02 -2.97 15.55
N ALA A 170 15.79 -2.88 16.07
CA ALA A 170 14.59 -3.23 15.32
C ALA A 170 14.46 -2.43 14.03
N PHE A 171 14.82 -1.14 14.03
CA PHE A 171 14.72 -0.30 12.85
C PHE A 171 15.73 -0.69 11.77
N TRP A 172 16.98 -1.05 12.14
CA TRP A 172 17.95 -1.58 11.19
C TRP A 172 17.50 -2.90 10.56
N GLU A 173 16.99 -3.79 11.39
CA GLU A 173 16.43 -5.06 10.93
C GLU A 173 15.20 -4.84 10.03
N PHE A 174 14.36 -3.84 10.34
CA PHE A 174 13.22 -3.47 9.52
C PHE A 174 13.63 -2.95 8.14
N ILE A 175 14.64 -2.09 8.05
CA ILE A 175 15.17 -1.62 6.76
C ILE A 175 15.67 -2.80 5.92
N GLU A 176 16.28 -3.80 6.54
CA GLU A 176 16.81 -4.96 5.82
C GLU A 176 15.74 -6.00 5.45
N LYS A 177 14.75 -6.21 6.32
CA LYS A 177 13.77 -7.28 6.19
C LYS A 177 12.38 -6.81 5.74
N TRP A 178 12.15 -5.50 5.69
CA TRP A 178 10.85 -4.86 5.59
C TRP A 178 9.88 -5.51 4.61
N GLY A 179 8.60 -5.35 4.93
CA GLY A 179 7.44 -5.38 4.08
C GLY A 179 6.70 -6.68 3.99
N MET A 180 7.16 -7.60 3.22
CA MET A 180 6.40 -8.82 2.93
C MET A 180 6.52 -9.83 4.07
N ALA A 181 5.59 -9.76 5.04
CA ALA A 181 5.62 -10.57 6.25
C ALA A 181 5.74 -12.09 6.01
N TRP A 182 5.21 -12.61 4.91
CA TRP A 182 5.43 -14.00 4.52
C TRP A 182 6.88 -14.35 4.25
N SER A 183 7.76 -13.37 3.99
CA SER A 183 9.20 -13.61 3.86
C SER A 183 9.86 -13.92 5.20
N TYR A 184 9.22 -13.55 6.32
CA TYR A 184 9.78 -13.72 7.66
C TYR A 184 9.88 -15.19 8.10
N GLN A 185 9.14 -16.09 7.46
CA GLN A 185 9.26 -17.54 7.70
C GLN A 185 10.60 -18.14 7.22
N TYR A 186 11.34 -17.43 6.38
CA TYR A 186 12.64 -17.87 5.90
C TYR A 186 13.75 -17.34 6.82
N GLU A 187 14.76 -18.15 7.07
CA GLU A 187 15.84 -17.78 7.99
C GLU A 187 16.91 -16.91 7.33
N THR A 188 17.35 -17.32 6.14
CA THR A 188 18.46 -16.64 5.45
C THR A 188 17.99 -15.48 4.57
N SER A 189 18.85 -14.46 4.42
CA SER A 189 18.58 -13.32 3.53
C SER A 189 18.40 -13.77 2.08
N THR A 190 19.16 -14.78 1.63
CA THR A 190 19.07 -15.32 0.26
C THR A 190 17.71 -15.95 -0.01
N GLU A 191 17.17 -16.72 0.93
CA GLU A 191 15.84 -17.31 0.79
C GLU A 191 14.75 -16.25 0.77
N LYS A 192 14.85 -15.23 1.64
CA LYS A 192 13.95 -14.07 1.65
C LYS A 192 13.96 -13.34 0.32
N ASP A 193 15.14 -13.05 -0.22
CA ASP A 193 15.28 -12.38 -1.50
C ASP A 193 14.72 -13.22 -2.65
N THR A 194 14.98 -14.53 -2.63
CA THR A 194 14.40 -15.47 -3.61
C THR A 194 12.86 -15.45 -3.55
N TYR A 195 12.29 -15.48 -2.35
CA TYR A 195 10.85 -15.42 -2.17
C TYR A 195 10.26 -14.08 -2.63
N ILE A 196 10.88 -12.96 -2.28
CA ILE A 196 10.44 -11.61 -2.68
C ILE A 196 10.54 -11.45 -4.20
N LYS A 197 11.61 -11.96 -4.82
CA LYS A 197 11.77 -11.98 -6.28
C LYS A 197 10.66 -12.78 -6.94
N TRP A 198 10.33 -13.95 -6.41
CA TRP A 198 9.23 -14.77 -6.90
C TRP A 198 7.86 -14.06 -6.78
N ILE A 199 7.60 -13.33 -5.68
CA ILE A 199 6.39 -12.51 -5.56
C ILE A 199 6.37 -11.44 -6.66
N TYR A 200 7.48 -10.72 -6.84
CA TYR A 200 7.60 -9.68 -7.85
C TYR A 200 7.34 -10.25 -9.26
N GLU A 201 7.97 -11.36 -9.62
CA GLU A 201 7.80 -12.02 -10.92
C GLU A 201 6.34 -12.46 -11.13
N THR A 202 5.69 -12.96 -10.08
CA THR A 202 4.27 -13.33 -10.12
C THR A 202 3.38 -12.10 -10.34
N LEU A 203 3.65 -10.98 -9.66
CA LEU A 203 2.93 -9.72 -9.85
C LEU A 203 3.09 -9.22 -11.30
N ILE A 204 4.32 -9.16 -11.80
CA ILE A 204 4.60 -8.72 -13.17
C ILE A 204 3.90 -9.63 -14.18
N ARG A 205 4.01 -10.97 -14.02
CA ARG A 205 3.46 -11.92 -14.98
C ARG A 205 1.94 -11.90 -14.99
N ARG A 206 1.31 -12.24 -13.87
CA ARG A 206 -0.15 -12.43 -13.80
C ARG A 206 -0.93 -11.12 -13.83
N ASP A 207 -0.42 -10.14 -13.06
CA ASP A 207 -1.20 -8.95 -12.77
C ASP A 207 -0.96 -7.81 -13.76
N ILE A 208 0.07 -7.96 -14.61
CA ILE A 208 0.38 -6.97 -15.66
C ILE A 208 0.46 -7.63 -17.03
N ILE A 209 1.41 -8.55 -17.27
CA ILE A 209 1.65 -9.10 -18.60
C ILE A 209 0.43 -9.84 -19.12
N ASP A 210 -0.04 -10.84 -18.42
CA ASP A 210 -1.17 -11.67 -18.85
C ASP A 210 -2.47 -10.85 -18.90
N LYS A 211 -2.68 -9.98 -17.92
CA LYS A 211 -3.88 -9.16 -17.81
C LYS A 211 -4.02 -8.13 -18.93
N TYR A 212 -2.97 -7.35 -19.19
CA TYR A 212 -2.99 -6.28 -20.19
C TYR A 212 -2.48 -6.74 -21.56
N ASN A 213 -2.22 -8.04 -21.73
CA ASN A 213 -1.68 -8.65 -22.94
C ASN A 213 -0.44 -7.88 -23.45
N ILE A 214 0.55 -7.72 -22.55
CA ILE A 214 1.75 -6.93 -22.82
C ILE A 214 2.60 -7.63 -23.88
N LYS A 215 2.82 -6.96 -25.01
CA LYS A 215 3.63 -7.48 -26.13
C LYS A 215 5.13 -7.21 -25.95
N PHE A 216 5.49 -6.16 -25.24
CA PHE A 216 6.89 -5.71 -25.10
C PHE A 216 7.34 -5.86 -23.63
N GLU A 217 7.52 -7.12 -23.18
CA GLU A 217 7.90 -7.44 -21.80
C GLU A 217 9.24 -6.80 -21.40
N ALA A 218 10.22 -6.80 -22.30
CA ALA A 218 11.52 -6.17 -22.04
C ALA A 218 11.43 -4.64 -21.81
N LEU A 219 10.49 -3.97 -22.46
CA LEU A 219 10.23 -2.54 -22.21
C LEU A 219 9.62 -2.35 -20.82
N LEU A 220 8.67 -3.19 -20.42
CA LEU A 220 8.08 -3.15 -19.09
C LEU A 220 9.15 -3.36 -18.00
N ASP A 221 10.04 -4.34 -18.18
CA ASP A 221 11.15 -4.62 -17.27
C ASP A 221 12.09 -3.40 -17.13
N ASN A 222 12.47 -2.78 -18.25
CA ASN A 222 13.32 -1.60 -18.25
C ASN A 222 12.66 -0.39 -17.57
N ILE A 223 11.36 -0.16 -17.81
CA ILE A 223 10.61 0.89 -17.11
C ILE A 223 10.58 0.63 -15.62
N THR A 224 10.33 -0.62 -15.22
CA THR A 224 10.26 -1.00 -13.81
C THR A 224 11.60 -0.80 -13.11
N LYS A 225 12.69 -1.26 -13.70
CA LYS A 225 14.06 -1.07 -13.18
C LYS A 225 14.42 0.40 -13.08
N PHE A 226 14.08 1.19 -14.12
CA PHE A 226 14.28 2.64 -14.08
C PHE A 226 13.54 3.29 -12.90
N LEU A 227 12.28 2.95 -12.69
CA LEU A 227 11.50 3.49 -11.58
C LEU A 227 12.05 3.05 -10.22
N MET A 228 12.50 1.79 -10.08
CA MET A 228 13.15 1.29 -8.86
C MET A 228 14.45 2.04 -8.53
N ASP A 229 15.25 2.37 -9.54
CA ASP A 229 16.49 3.11 -9.35
C ASP A 229 16.25 4.60 -9.10
N ASN A 230 15.10 5.12 -9.51
CA ASN A 230 14.69 6.51 -9.36
C ASN A 230 13.56 6.72 -8.35
N ILE A 231 13.37 5.83 -7.37
CA ILE A 231 12.44 6.07 -6.27
C ILE A 231 12.81 7.41 -5.58
N SER A 232 11.80 8.13 -5.12
CA SER A 232 11.98 9.45 -4.49
C SER A 232 12.47 10.57 -5.42
N ASN A 233 12.84 10.27 -6.66
CA ASN A 233 13.22 11.31 -7.62
C ASN A 233 12.04 11.78 -8.45
N ILE A 234 11.98 13.09 -8.69
CA ILE A 234 11.03 13.66 -9.65
C ILE A 234 11.26 13.03 -11.02
N THR A 235 10.21 12.45 -11.56
CA THR A 235 10.27 11.71 -12.81
C THR A 235 9.10 12.08 -13.71
N THR A 236 9.36 12.16 -15.02
CA THR A 236 8.35 12.39 -16.05
C THR A 236 8.36 11.25 -17.06
N VAL A 237 7.21 10.98 -17.66
CA VAL A 237 7.10 10.02 -18.78
C VAL A 237 8.08 10.38 -19.89
N ARG A 238 8.28 11.68 -20.16
CA ARG A 238 9.23 12.17 -21.16
C ARG A 238 10.68 11.82 -20.82
N LYS A 239 11.10 11.99 -19.54
CA LYS A 239 12.45 11.61 -19.10
C LYS A 239 12.69 10.13 -19.29
N ILE A 240 11.76 9.29 -18.84
CA ILE A 240 11.83 7.82 -18.99
C ILE A 240 11.92 7.46 -20.48
N THR A 241 11.03 8.01 -21.32
CA THR A 241 11.02 7.71 -22.74
C THR A 241 12.33 8.09 -23.42
N ASN A 242 12.89 9.26 -23.10
CA ASN A 242 14.14 9.74 -23.70
C ASN A 242 15.34 8.85 -23.29
N GLU A 243 15.41 8.42 -22.06
CA GLU A 243 16.47 7.56 -21.57
C GLU A 243 16.39 6.16 -22.19
N LEU A 244 15.18 5.61 -22.33
CA LEU A 244 14.97 4.31 -22.96
C LEU A 244 15.12 4.33 -24.49
N LYS A 245 14.83 5.46 -25.17
CA LYS A 245 15.03 5.60 -26.62
C LYS A 245 16.47 5.40 -27.06
N SER A 246 17.44 5.73 -26.23
CA SER A 246 18.87 5.51 -26.54
C SER A 246 19.22 4.01 -26.63
N LYS A 247 18.38 3.13 -26.12
CA LYS A 247 18.62 1.67 -26.02
C LYS A 247 17.69 0.83 -26.90
N TRP A 248 16.58 1.39 -27.43
CA TRP A 248 15.52 0.62 -28.10
C TRP A 248 14.86 1.42 -29.22
N THR A 249 14.42 0.74 -30.29
CA THR A 249 13.60 1.29 -31.38
C THR A 249 12.31 1.97 -30.92
N PRO A 250 11.61 2.73 -31.75
CA PRO A 250 10.76 3.86 -31.39
C PRO A 250 9.76 3.53 -30.27
N ILE A 251 10.02 4.07 -29.09
CA ILE A 251 9.15 3.94 -27.93
C ILE A 251 8.17 5.13 -27.92
N ASN A 252 6.88 4.83 -27.82
CA ASN A 252 5.83 5.83 -27.73
C ASN A 252 5.58 6.25 -26.27
N HIS A 253 5.48 7.55 -26.01
CA HIS A 253 5.12 8.10 -24.71
C HIS A 253 3.81 7.52 -24.15
N LYS A 254 2.82 7.20 -25.00
CA LYS A 254 1.56 6.60 -24.57
C LYS A 254 1.78 5.20 -24.00
N THR A 255 2.66 4.38 -24.62
CA THR A 255 2.99 3.05 -24.11
C THR A 255 3.72 3.11 -22.78
N VAL A 256 4.71 4.00 -22.63
CA VAL A 256 5.41 4.21 -21.35
C VAL A 256 4.43 4.64 -20.25
N SER A 257 3.56 5.60 -20.56
CA SER A 257 2.53 6.06 -19.62
C SER A 257 1.57 4.94 -19.20
N ALA A 258 1.14 4.09 -20.16
CA ALA A 258 0.27 2.95 -19.88
C ALA A 258 0.96 1.93 -18.97
N TYR A 259 2.23 1.59 -19.25
CA TYR A 259 2.98 0.62 -18.45
C TYR A 259 3.22 1.13 -17.02
N ILE A 260 3.52 2.42 -16.86
CA ILE A 260 3.60 3.04 -15.52
C ILE A 260 2.25 2.95 -14.80
N LYS A 261 1.13 3.24 -15.49
CA LYS A 261 -0.21 3.09 -14.92
C LYS A 261 -0.46 1.65 -14.48
N TYR A 262 -0.07 0.65 -15.27
CA TYR A 262 -0.24 -0.77 -14.92
C TYR A 262 0.59 -1.17 -13.69
N LEU A 263 1.82 -0.68 -13.58
CA LEU A 263 2.67 -0.89 -12.40
C LEU A 263 2.06 -0.27 -11.13
N CYS A 264 1.47 0.93 -11.24
CA CYS A 264 0.76 1.56 -10.13
C CYS A 264 -0.54 0.82 -9.80
N ASN A 265 -1.30 0.41 -10.81
CA ASN A 265 -2.50 -0.39 -10.60
C ASN A 265 -2.20 -1.73 -9.93
N ALA A 266 -1.03 -2.34 -10.18
CA ALA A 266 -0.57 -3.54 -9.49
C ALA A 266 -0.04 -3.28 -8.07
N PHE A 267 -0.16 -2.05 -7.56
CA PHE A 267 0.35 -1.61 -6.26
C PHE A 267 1.86 -1.88 -6.06
N ILE A 268 2.62 -2.03 -7.15
CA ILE A 268 4.09 -2.13 -7.05
C ILE A 268 4.66 -0.75 -6.75
N PHE A 269 4.10 0.30 -7.40
CA PHE A 269 4.46 1.68 -7.17
C PHE A 269 3.25 2.51 -6.75
N TYR A 270 3.49 3.44 -5.85
CA TYR A 270 2.58 4.52 -5.51
C TYR A 270 3.06 5.81 -6.16
N LYS A 271 2.19 6.39 -6.99
CA LYS A 271 2.43 7.65 -7.66
C LYS A 271 1.98 8.81 -6.79
N ILE A 272 2.91 9.68 -6.40
CA ILE A 272 2.63 10.88 -5.63
C ILE A 272 2.78 12.11 -6.53
N LYS A 273 1.71 12.90 -6.61
CA LYS A 273 1.62 14.12 -7.43
C LYS A 273 2.25 15.31 -6.72
N ARG A 274 2.58 16.33 -7.47
CA ARG A 274 3.07 17.61 -6.91
C ARG A 274 1.93 18.54 -6.52
N TYR A 275 2.18 19.30 -5.46
CA TYR A 275 1.32 20.36 -4.96
C TYR A 275 2.11 21.66 -4.80
N ASP A 276 1.62 22.74 -5.42
CA ASP A 276 2.19 24.08 -5.27
C ASP A 276 1.69 24.68 -3.96
N ILE A 277 2.57 24.78 -2.98
CA ILE A 277 2.25 25.28 -1.64
C ILE A 277 1.81 26.74 -1.68
N HIS A 278 2.49 27.57 -2.49
CA HIS A 278 2.16 29.00 -2.61
C HIS A 278 0.85 29.23 -3.38
N GLY A 279 0.73 28.59 -4.54
CA GLY A 279 -0.45 28.72 -5.40
C GLY A 279 -1.64 27.88 -4.97
N LYS A 280 -1.49 26.98 -3.98
CA LYS A 280 -2.49 26.01 -3.52
C LYS A 280 -3.12 25.22 -4.68
N LYS A 281 -2.28 24.74 -5.61
CA LYS A 281 -2.71 24.07 -6.84
C LYS A 281 -2.05 22.72 -7.00
N TYR A 282 -2.83 21.74 -7.44
CA TYR A 282 -2.30 20.46 -7.87
C TYR A 282 -1.60 20.57 -9.22
N LEU A 283 -0.40 20.02 -9.30
CA LEU A 283 0.40 20.05 -10.54
C LEU A 283 0.30 18.70 -11.23
N SER A 284 0.06 18.71 -12.54
CA SER A 284 -0.17 17.51 -13.35
C SER A 284 1.09 16.87 -13.91
N MET A 285 2.27 17.44 -13.67
CA MET A 285 3.54 16.98 -14.22
C MET A 285 4.58 16.82 -13.12
N GLN A 286 5.58 15.97 -13.36
CA GLN A 286 6.70 15.75 -12.45
C GLN A 286 6.29 15.03 -11.14
N ASP A 287 5.87 13.79 -11.27
CA ASP A 287 5.50 12.95 -10.15
C ASP A 287 6.72 12.26 -9.52
N LYS A 288 6.62 11.85 -8.26
CA LYS A 288 7.51 10.88 -7.65
C LYS A 288 6.82 9.51 -7.56
N TYR A 289 7.62 8.46 -7.58
CA TYR A 289 7.14 7.09 -7.45
C TYR A 289 7.82 6.43 -6.26
N TYR A 290 7.02 5.76 -5.42
CA TYR A 290 7.48 5.06 -4.24
C TYR A 290 7.11 3.58 -4.35
N LEU A 291 8.00 2.71 -3.93
CA LEU A 291 7.76 1.28 -3.90
C LEU A 291 6.91 0.90 -2.70
N VAL A 292 5.98 0.01 -2.89
CA VAL A 292 5.22 -0.58 -1.79
C VAL A 292 6.12 -1.27 -0.78
N ASP A 293 7.22 -1.86 -1.27
CA ASP A 293 8.28 -2.50 -0.51
C ASP A 293 9.62 -2.28 -1.20
N HIS A 294 10.55 -1.60 -0.55
CA HIS A 294 11.86 -1.32 -1.13
C HIS A 294 12.73 -2.57 -1.35
N ARG A 295 12.40 -3.71 -0.71
CA ARG A 295 13.09 -4.99 -0.98
C ARG A 295 12.91 -5.47 -2.41
N PHE A 296 11.84 -5.08 -3.11
CA PHE A 296 11.71 -5.35 -4.54
C PHE A 296 12.91 -4.79 -5.33
N LYS A 297 13.37 -3.57 -4.99
CA LYS A 297 14.56 -2.99 -5.62
C LYS A 297 15.78 -3.89 -5.44
N TYR A 298 16.04 -4.34 -4.23
CA TYR A 298 17.22 -5.15 -3.93
C TYR A 298 17.12 -6.57 -4.48
N ALA A 299 15.95 -7.19 -4.41
CA ALA A 299 15.73 -8.54 -4.95
C ALA A 299 15.82 -8.59 -6.48
N VAL A 300 15.46 -7.49 -7.19
CA VAL A 300 15.42 -7.42 -8.66
C VAL A 300 16.71 -6.83 -9.22
N ASN A 301 17.19 -5.70 -8.68
CA ASN A 301 18.34 -4.95 -9.22
C ASN A 301 19.66 -5.29 -8.49
N GLY A 302 19.61 -6.06 -7.41
CA GLY A 302 20.74 -6.35 -6.55
C GLY A 302 21.07 -5.22 -5.57
N THR A 303 22.01 -5.49 -4.67
CA THR A 303 22.35 -4.61 -3.52
C THR A 303 23.37 -3.52 -3.83
N LYS A 304 23.55 -3.15 -5.09
CA LYS A 304 24.45 -2.05 -5.46
C LYS A 304 23.92 -0.73 -4.90
N ASP A 305 24.79 -0.01 -4.23
CA ASP A 305 24.58 1.32 -3.63
C ASP A 305 23.24 1.47 -2.86
N ARG A 306 23.31 1.23 -1.56
CA ARG A 306 22.17 1.49 -0.67
C ARG A 306 22.05 3.00 -0.43
N ASP A 307 21.30 3.70 -1.28
CA ASP A 307 20.85 5.07 -1.03
C ASP A 307 19.88 5.07 0.17
N ILE A 308 20.41 5.05 1.39
CA ILE A 308 19.62 4.90 2.64
C ILE A 308 18.59 6.03 2.76
N TRP A 309 18.91 7.24 2.36
CA TRP A 309 17.99 8.37 2.40
C TRP A 309 16.72 8.13 1.56
N ARG A 310 16.86 7.48 0.39
CA ARG A 310 15.72 7.11 -0.45
C ARG A 310 14.84 6.04 0.20
N VAL A 311 15.46 5.15 0.96
CA VAL A 311 14.73 4.14 1.74
C VAL A 311 13.91 4.83 2.83
N TYR A 312 14.48 5.80 3.54
CA TYR A 312 13.77 6.56 4.56
C TYR A 312 12.59 7.34 3.99
N GLU A 313 12.81 8.05 2.88
CA GLU A 313 11.74 8.78 2.20
C GLU A 313 10.63 7.82 1.72
N ASN A 314 10.99 6.64 1.19
CA ASN A 314 10.02 5.62 0.79
C ASN A 314 9.23 5.07 1.99
N ILE A 315 9.88 4.81 3.13
CA ILE A 315 9.23 4.35 4.35
C ILE A 315 8.24 5.40 4.85
N VAL A 316 8.64 6.67 4.88
CA VAL A 316 7.78 7.78 5.30
C VAL A 316 6.58 7.93 4.36
N ALA A 317 6.79 7.85 3.04
CA ALA A 317 5.70 7.89 2.06
C ALA A 317 4.67 6.78 2.31
N MET A 318 5.13 5.53 2.50
CA MET A 318 4.24 4.40 2.75
C MET A 318 3.52 4.52 4.10
N GLU A 319 4.18 5.03 5.13
CA GLU A 319 3.57 5.24 6.43
C GLU A 319 2.51 6.35 6.39
N LEU A 320 2.75 7.46 5.69
CA LEU A 320 1.75 8.52 5.51
C LEU A 320 0.49 7.99 4.80
N LEU A 321 0.66 7.20 3.73
CA LEU A 321 -0.46 6.57 3.03
C LEU A 321 -1.22 5.59 3.94
N ARG A 322 -0.50 4.80 4.77
CA ARG A 322 -1.09 3.88 5.76
C ARG A 322 -1.92 4.62 6.81
N ARG A 323 -1.46 5.80 7.24
CA ARG A 323 -2.16 6.69 8.18
C ARG A 323 -3.30 7.47 7.52
N TRP A 324 -3.60 7.20 6.22
CA TRP A 324 -4.68 7.80 5.46
C TRP A 324 -4.52 9.29 5.18
N TYR A 325 -3.28 9.75 5.05
CA TYR A 325 -3.04 11.06 4.50
C TYR A 325 -3.15 11.03 2.97
N GLU A 326 -3.73 12.08 2.41
CA GLU A 326 -3.51 12.44 1.01
C GLU A 326 -2.11 13.05 0.91
N VAL A 327 -1.23 12.38 0.17
CA VAL A 327 0.19 12.73 0.14
C VAL A 327 0.55 13.39 -1.19
N TYR A 328 1.28 14.49 -1.09
CA TYR A 328 1.78 15.25 -2.24
C TYR A 328 3.24 15.61 -2.04
N ILE A 329 3.96 15.88 -3.15
CA ILE A 329 5.29 16.48 -3.14
C ILE A 329 5.11 18.01 -3.16
N GLY A 330 5.64 18.69 -2.17
CA GLY A 330 5.52 20.13 -2.06
C GLY A 330 6.43 20.85 -3.05
N LYS A 331 5.89 21.85 -3.77
CA LYS A 331 6.67 22.84 -4.51
C LYS A 331 6.53 24.19 -3.82
N LEU A 332 7.66 24.77 -3.41
CA LEU A 332 7.74 26.12 -2.86
C LEU A 332 8.73 26.93 -3.68
N HIS A 333 8.25 27.71 -4.67
CA HIS A 333 9.07 28.38 -5.68
C HIS A 333 9.96 27.37 -6.42
N GLU A 334 11.29 27.50 -6.27
CA GLU A 334 12.27 26.56 -6.86
C GLU A 334 12.69 25.45 -5.90
N LYS A 335 12.17 25.45 -4.66
CA LYS A 335 12.49 24.44 -3.64
C LYS A 335 11.43 23.35 -3.61
N GLU A 336 11.85 22.19 -3.14
CA GLU A 336 11.00 21.04 -2.91
C GLU A 336 10.80 20.80 -1.41
N ILE A 337 9.62 20.36 -1.04
CA ILE A 337 9.29 19.75 0.25
C ILE A 337 8.94 18.31 -0.05
N ASP A 338 9.57 17.36 0.63
CA ASP A 338 9.39 15.94 0.32
C ASP A 338 7.94 15.52 0.41
N PHE A 339 7.21 15.96 1.47
CA PHE A 339 5.79 15.65 1.58
C PHE A 339 4.96 16.81 2.11
N VAL A 340 3.80 16.98 1.48
CA VAL A 340 2.65 17.72 2.00
C VAL A 340 1.57 16.67 2.25
N ALA A 341 1.33 16.36 3.50
CA ALA A 341 0.37 15.35 3.93
C ALA A 341 -0.90 16.04 4.45
N MET A 342 -2.05 15.73 3.85
CA MET A 342 -3.34 16.34 4.18
C MET A 342 -4.32 15.30 4.68
N LYS A 343 -5.05 15.60 5.76
CA LYS A 343 -6.06 14.72 6.34
C LYS A 343 -7.10 15.54 7.10
N TRP A 344 -8.38 15.47 6.71
CA TRP A 344 -9.50 16.14 7.40
C TRP A 344 -9.32 17.63 7.67
N GLY A 345 -8.67 18.34 6.75
CA GLY A 345 -8.41 19.78 6.89
C GLY A 345 -7.09 20.12 7.60
N GLU A 346 -6.41 19.15 8.14
CA GLU A 346 -5.04 19.30 8.67
C GLU A 346 -4.02 19.14 7.55
N THR A 347 -2.95 19.89 7.61
CA THR A 347 -1.83 19.80 6.68
C THR A 347 -0.53 19.67 7.47
N LEU A 348 0.34 18.75 7.06
CA LEU A 348 1.69 18.57 7.60
C LEU A 348 2.70 18.80 6.47
N TYR A 349 3.77 19.51 6.76
CA TYR A 349 4.93 19.61 5.87
C TYR A 349 6.07 18.79 6.42
N ILE A 350 6.58 17.85 5.62
CA ILE A 350 7.57 16.91 6.08
C ILE A 350 8.76 16.92 5.13
N GLN A 351 9.95 17.02 5.72
CA GLN A 351 11.24 16.82 5.05
C GLN A 351 11.91 15.59 5.64
N VAL A 352 12.63 14.80 4.83
CA VAL A 352 13.28 13.58 5.26
C VAL A 352 14.76 13.62 4.93
N SER A 353 15.60 13.36 5.92
CA SER A 353 17.06 13.31 5.77
C SER A 353 17.65 12.12 6.51
N ASP A 354 18.69 11.50 5.97
CA ASP A 354 19.40 10.41 6.63
C ASP A 354 20.35 10.90 7.72
N ASP A 355 20.99 12.05 7.52
CA ASP A 355 21.95 12.62 8.44
C ASP A 355 21.88 14.16 8.46
N LEU A 356 21.90 14.75 9.65
CA LEU A 356 21.91 16.18 9.90
C LEU A 356 23.22 16.66 10.58
N SER A 357 24.24 15.82 10.64
CA SER A 357 25.52 16.15 11.30
C SER A 357 26.28 17.28 10.60
N ASN A 358 26.07 17.45 9.30
CA ASN A 358 26.67 18.50 8.51
C ASN A 358 25.77 19.74 8.45
N GLU A 359 26.29 20.89 8.88
CA GLU A 359 25.57 22.16 8.90
C GLU A 359 24.99 22.53 7.53
N LYS A 360 25.70 22.29 6.43
CA LYS A 360 25.19 22.57 5.08
C LYS A 360 23.98 21.71 4.74
N THR A 361 24.02 20.43 5.12
CA THR A 361 22.87 19.52 4.94
C THR A 361 21.73 19.97 5.80
N PHE A 362 21.95 20.27 7.08
CA PHE A 362 20.95 20.79 7.99
C PHE A 362 20.24 22.02 7.42
N GLN A 363 21.01 23.06 7.01
CA GLN A 363 20.45 24.26 6.44
C GLN A 363 19.70 24.04 5.14
N ARG A 364 20.12 23.09 4.32
CA ARG A 364 19.41 22.71 3.10
C ARG A 364 18.03 22.14 3.41
N GLU A 365 17.90 21.30 4.43
CA GLU A 365 16.65 20.62 4.80
C GLU A 365 15.69 21.54 5.58
N VAL A 366 16.19 22.38 6.47
CA VAL A 366 15.32 23.27 7.28
C VAL A 366 14.86 24.52 6.51
N THR A 367 15.70 25.05 5.62
CA THR A 367 15.40 26.31 4.92
C THR A 367 14.08 26.29 4.13
N PRO A 368 13.73 25.25 3.38
CA PRO A 368 12.45 25.18 2.70
C PRO A 368 11.26 25.24 3.69
N LEU A 369 11.34 24.52 4.80
CA LEU A 369 10.30 24.50 5.83
C LEU A 369 10.13 25.86 6.52
N LEU A 370 11.23 26.58 6.81
CA LEU A 370 11.21 27.93 7.39
C LEU A 370 10.57 28.97 6.46
N GLN A 371 10.59 28.76 5.15
CA GLN A 371 9.99 29.66 4.18
C GLN A 371 8.46 29.52 4.05
N ILE A 372 7.87 28.47 4.59
CA ILE A 372 6.43 28.25 4.61
C ILE A 372 5.82 29.14 5.71
N LYS A 373 5.04 30.14 5.31
CA LYS A 373 4.49 31.18 6.21
C LYS A 373 3.05 30.86 6.68
N ASP A 374 2.75 29.61 6.95
CA ASP A 374 1.46 29.24 7.52
C ASP A 374 1.62 28.58 8.91
N ALA A 375 0.50 28.36 9.60
CA ALA A 375 0.47 27.81 10.94
C ALA A 375 0.51 26.27 11.01
N TYR A 376 0.56 25.59 9.87
CA TYR A 376 0.58 24.14 9.86
C TYR A 376 1.92 23.58 10.37
N PRO A 377 1.90 22.41 11.05
CA PRO A 377 3.10 21.77 11.54
C PRO A 377 4.14 21.48 10.47
N LYS A 378 5.41 21.67 10.83
CA LYS A 378 6.56 21.41 9.99
C LYS A 378 7.48 20.43 10.70
N ILE A 379 7.78 19.32 10.04
CA ILE A 379 8.49 18.19 10.63
C ILE A 379 9.70 17.85 9.76
N LEU A 380 10.85 17.70 10.40
CA LEU A 380 12.05 17.14 9.79
C LEU A 380 12.28 15.75 10.39
N ILE A 381 12.13 14.71 9.57
CA ILE A 381 12.32 13.32 9.98
C ILE A 381 13.75 12.89 9.62
N THR A 382 14.48 12.38 10.60
CA THR A 382 15.87 11.95 10.43
C THR A 382 16.22 10.76 11.31
N ARG A 383 17.41 10.20 11.15
CA ARG A 383 17.93 9.14 12.01
C ARG A 383 18.84 9.72 13.11
N SER A 384 18.26 10.41 14.07
CA SER A 384 18.98 11.05 15.16
C SER A 384 19.27 10.14 16.36
N LYS A 385 18.51 9.05 16.53
CA LYS A 385 18.50 8.18 17.71
C LYS A 385 18.17 8.93 19.01
N GLN A 386 17.68 10.14 18.92
CA GLN A 386 17.37 11.01 20.04
C GLN A 386 15.86 11.24 20.11
N ASN A 387 15.42 11.75 21.25
CA ASN A 387 14.05 12.23 21.39
C ASN A 387 13.82 13.49 20.54
N THR A 388 12.56 13.89 20.44
CA THR A 388 12.14 15.08 19.70
C THR A 388 13.00 16.29 20.03
N GLN A 389 13.54 16.92 19.00
CA GLN A 389 14.24 18.21 19.09
C GLN A 389 13.39 19.28 18.38
N GLN A 390 13.66 20.53 18.64
CA GLN A 390 12.99 21.65 18.00
C GLN A 390 14.03 22.63 17.47
N TYR A 391 13.84 23.09 16.24
CA TYR A 391 14.58 24.18 15.66
C TYR A 391 13.60 25.20 15.11
N GLU A 392 13.58 26.41 15.72
CA GLU A 392 12.54 27.40 15.49
C GLU A 392 11.14 26.77 15.72
N TRP A 393 10.29 26.75 14.71
CA TRP A 393 8.96 26.08 14.73
C TRP A 393 8.94 24.73 14.04
N ILE A 394 10.11 24.18 13.70
CA ILE A 394 10.24 22.87 13.07
C ILE A 394 10.50 21.81 14.14
N GLN A 395 9.71 20.76 14.15
CA GLN A 395 9.95 19.58 14.99
C GLN A 395 10.94 18.65 14.26
N ILE A 396 11.98 18.20 14.94
CA ILE A 396 12.95 17.24 14.43
C ILE A 396 12.70 15.92 15.15
N LEU A 397 12.31 14.89 14.38
CA LEU A 397 11.88 13.60 14.91
C LEU A 397 12.79 12.48 14.40
N ASP A 398 13.11 11.53 15.30
CA ASP A 398 13.75 10.29 14.87
C ASP A 398 12.76 9.42 14.11
N ILE A 399 13.14 8.92 12.94
CA ILE A 399 12.26 8.14 12.05
C ILE A 399 11.70 6.89 12.74
N ALA A 400 12.51 6.15 13.50
CA ALA A 400 12.04 4.93 14.15
C ALA A 400 10.98 5.24 15.22
N ARG A 401 11.16 6.32 15.97
CA ARG A 401 10.20 6.76 16.98
C ARG A 401 8.93 7.32 16.33
N TRP A 402 9.08 8.14 15.28
CA TRP A 402 7.94 8.66 14.52
C TRP A 402 7.05 7.55 13.92
N LEU A 403 7.66 6.44 13.47
CA LEU A 403 6.92 5.28 12.97
C LEU A 403 6.12 4.54 14.05
N LEU A 404 6.44 4.73 15.33
CA LEU A 404 5.74 4.14 16.46
C LEU A 404 4.68 5.07 17.06
N ASP A 405 4.80 6.39 16.83
CA ASP A 405 3.81 7.37 17.25
C ASP A 405 2.54 7.21 16.40
N ASN A 406 1.41 6.89 17.07
CA ASN A 406 0.10 6.71 16.42
C ASN A 406 -0.63 8.03 16.20
#